data_b73c97dc5a75e0b6d1d689cc9454dbe0
#
_entry.id   b73c97dc5a75e0b6d1d689cc9454dbe0
#
_cell.length_a   1.000
_cell.length_b   1.000
_cell.length_c   1.000
_cell.angle_alpha   90.00
_cell.angle_beta   90.00
_cell.angle_gamma   90.00
#
_symmetry.space_group_name_H-M   'P 1'
#
loop_
_entity.id
_entity.type
_entity.pdbx_description
1 polymer ?
#
loop_
_entity_poly.entity_id
_entity_poly.type
_entity_poly.pdbx_seq_one_letter_code
_entity_poly.pdbx_strand_id
1 'polypeptide(L)'
;IAMFYLFLADGFEETEALAPLDMMRRAKIEVKTVGVTGEVVTGSHGVPVKADLKPEEISYNDIDGVVLPGGMPGTINLIKSDAVAKATTYCFENNKITAAICAAPSVLGNLGILKGKKATCFPGFEKELEGATYTAAPVEVDGNVITGKGAGCAILFGKAIVEKVLSAEAANKVCGDMQCP
;
A
#
# COMPACT_ATOMS: atom_id res chain seq x y z
N ILE A 1 -19.39 0.54 -3.82
CA ILE A 1 -18.18 1.10 -4.44
C ILE A 1 -17.06 1.00 -3.41
N ALA A 2 -15.96 0.31 -3.77
CA ALA A 2 -14.82 0.15 -2.88
C ALA A 2 -14.06 1.48 -2.72
N MET A 3 -13.81 1.91 -1.45
CA MET A 3 -13.05 3.10 -1.13
C MET A 3 -11.71 2.71 -0.48
N PHE A 4 -10.62 3.16 -1.07
CA PHE A 4 -9.27 2.91 -0.58
C PHE A 4 -8.58 4.20 -0.15
N TYR A 5 -7.75 4.10 0.87
CA TYR A 5 -6.85 5.18 1.28
C TYR A 5 -5.40 4.77 1.04
N LEU A 6 -4.69 5.59 0.26
CA LEU A 6 -3.26 5.46 0.03
C LEU A 6 -2.56 6.55 0.84
N PHE A 7 -1.75 6.16 1.81
CA PHE A 7 -1.11 7.09 2.74
C PHE A 7 0.22 7.60 2.19
N LEU A 8 0.37 8.92 2.14
CA LEU A 8 1.59 9.60 1.74
C LEU A 8 2.21 10.30 2.95
N ALA A 9 3.47 10.02 3.21
CA ALA A 9 4.27 10.72 4.21
C ALA A 9 5.57 11.19 3.56
N ASP A 10 6.14 12.30 4.02
CA ASP A 10 7.39 12.81 3.46
C ASP A 10 8.46 11.73 3.42
N GLY A 11 9.10 11.57 2.27
CA GLY A 11 10.05 10.51 1.99
C GLY A 11 9.42 9.22 1.43
N PHE A 12 8.14 9.24 1.03
CA PHE A 12 7.56 8.09 0.32
C PHE A 12 8.27 7.84 -1.02
N GLU A 13 8.28 6.60 -1.49
CA GLU A 13 8.84 6.28 -2.81
C GLU A 13 7.78 6.53 -3.89
N GLU A 14 8.10 7.39 -4.86
CA GLU A 14 7.17 7.90 -5.86
C GLU A 14 6.55 6.80 -6.72
N THR A 15 7.37 5.87 -7.22
CA THR A 15 6.89 4.78 -8.08
C THR A 15 5.96 3.84 -7.31
N GLU A 16 6.30 3.54 -6.08
CA GLU A 16 5.54 2.64 -5.21
C GLU A 16 4.18 3.21 -4.81
N ALA A 17 4.06 4.54 -4.74
CA ALA A 17 2.81 5.22 -4.46
C ALA A 17 1.97 5.42 -5.73
N LEU A 18 2.56 6.00 -6.78
CA LEU A 18 1.81 6.49 -7.93
C LEU A 18 1.44 5.38 -8.92
N ALA A 19 2.25 4.34 -9.08
CA ALA A 19 1.93 3.23 -9.97
C ALA A 19 0.67 2.47 -9.53
N PRO A 20 0.56 1.96 -8.29
CA PRO A 20 -0.68 1.31 -7.86
C PRO A 20 -1.87 2.27 -7.82
N LEU A 21 -1.67 3.54 -7.45
CA LEU A 21 -2.72 4.57 -7.48
C LEU A 21 -3.32 4.72 -8.88
N ASP A 22 -2.47 4.88 -9.90
CA ASP A 22 -2.89 5.00 -11.30
C ASP A 22 -3.63 3.74 -11.76
N MET A 23 -3.10 2.56 -11.46
CA MET A 23 -3.70 1.29 -11.84
C MET A 23 -5.09 1.09 -11.22
N MET A 24 -5.23 1.40 -9.93
CA MET A 24 -6.51 1.29 -9.23
C MET A 24 -7.54 2.27 -9.81
N ARG A 25 -7.13 3.51 -10.10
CA ARG A 25 -8.01 4.52 -10.73
C ARG A 25 -8.40 4.14 -12.15
N ARG A 26 -7.51 3.55 -12.95
CA ARG A 26 -7.84 2.97 -14.26
C ARG A 26 -8.90 1.89 -14.15
N ALA A 27 -8.83 1.06 -13.12
CA ALA A 27 -9.81 0.02 -12.82
C ALA A 27 -11.13 0.55 -12.23
N LYS A 28 -11.28 1.88 -12.08
CA LYS A 28 -12.44 2.54 -11.45
C LYS A 28 -12.63 2.19 -9.98
N ILE A 29 -11.57 1.79 -9.31
CA ILE A 29 -11.54 1.68 -7.85
C ILE A 29 -11.35 3.09 -7.29
N GLU A 30 -12.19 3.48 -6.35
CA GLU A 30 -12.08 4.79 -5.72
C GLU A 30 -10.93 4.79 -4.70
N VAL A 31 -9.91 5.62 -4.96
CA VAL A 31 -8.73 5.76 -4.11
C VAL A 31 -8.51 7.23 -3.81
N LYS A 32 -8.41 7.54 -2.52
CA LYS A 32 -8.01 8.87 -2.02
C LYS A 32 -6.62 8.79 -1.42
N THR A 33 -5.77 9.72 -1.79
CA THR A 33 -4.48 9.90 -1.11
C THR A 33 -4.66 10.67 0.18
N VAL A 34 -4.01 10.24 1.24
CA VAL A 34 -4.06 10.87 2.56
C VAL A 34 -2.67 11.40 2.91
N GLY A 35 -2.57 12.71 3.10
CA GLY A 35 -1.31 13.38 3.44
C GLY A 35 -1.02 13.31 4.94
N VAL A 36 -0.18 12.40 5.36
CA VAL A 36 0.16 12.17 6.78
C VAL A 36 0.99 13.31 7.37
N THR A 37 1.91 13.85 6.57
CA THR A 37 2.85 14.90 6.99
C THR A 37 2.48 16.30 6.52
N GLY A 38 1.40 16.43 5.74
CA GLY A 38 0.93 17.71 5.23
C GLY A 38 0.02 17.58 4.01
N GLU A 39 -0.50 18.69 3.55
CA GLU A 39 -1.35 18.74 2.34
C GLU A 39 -0.56 18.44 1.07
N VAL A 40 0.69 18.93 1.00
CA VAL A 40 1.65 18.58 -0.05
C VAL A 40 2.73 17.70 0.59
N VAL A 41 2.90 16.52 0.05
CA VAL A 41 3.85 15.52 0.56
C VAL A 41 4.94 15.31 -0.49
N THR A 42 6.20 15.37 -0.07
CA THR A 42 7.33 15.22 -0.98
C THR A 42 7.94 13.84 -0.88
N GLY A 43 8.06 13.16 -2.00
CA GLY A 43 8.66 11.84 -2.11
C GLY A 43 10.16 11.84 -1.85
N SER A 44 10.74 10.66 -1.69
CA SER A 44 12.17 10.46 -1.42
C SER A 44 13.09 10.94 -2.55
N HIS A 45 12.55 11.10 -3.76
CA HIS A 45 13.24 11.63 -4.93
C HIS A 45 12.79 13.05 -5.30
N GLY A 46 12.17 13.76 -4.37
CA GLY A 46 11.88 15.19 -4.48
C GLY A 46 10.61 15.56 -5.25
N VAL A 47 9.75 14.60 -5.57
CA VAL A 47 8.49 14.89 -6.28
C VAL A 47 7.40 15.29 -5.26
N PRO A 48 6.88 16.53 -5.32
CA PRO A 48 5.78 16.94 -4.46
C PRO A 48 4.45 16.42 -5.02
N VAL A 49 3.61 15.89 -4.14
CA VAL A 49 2.27 15.41 -4.47
C VAL A 49 1.26 16.08 -3.53
N LYS A 50 0.23 16.68 -4.08
CA LYS A 50 -0.90 17.19 -3.30
C LYS A 50 -1.80 16.01 -2.93
N ALA A 51 -1.99 15.78 -1.64
CA ALA A 51 -2.90 14.75 -1.15
C ALA A 51 -4.36 15.18 -1.32
N ASP A 52 -5.24 14.20 -1.52
CA ASP A 52 -6.68 14.44 -1.63
C ASP A 52 -7.30 14.80 -0.28
N LEU A 53 -6.82 14.18 0.81
CA LEU A 53 -7.40 14.28 2.15
C LEU A 53 -6.32 14.48 3.21
N LYS A 54 -6.78 15.02 4.34
CA LYS A 54 -6.04 15.01 5.61
C LYS A 54 -6.41 13.76 6.42
N PRO A 55 -5.59 13.33 7.39
CA PRO A 55 -5.88 12.14 8.19
C PRO A 55 -7.22 12.17 8.93
N GLU A 56 -7.65 13.33 9.41
CA GLU A 56 -8.92 13.52 10.11
C GLU A 56 -10.16 13.40 9.21
N GLU A 57 -9.98 13.39 7.89
CA GLU A 57 -11.07 13.25 6.92
C GLU A 57 -11.35 11.79 6.51
N ILE A 58 -10.63 10.84 7.09
CA ILE A 58 -10.83 9.40 6.80
C ILE A 58 -12.20 8.95 7.32
N SER A 59 -12.98 8.32 6.44
CA SER A 59 -14.25 7.68 6.79
C SER A 59 -14.05 6.17 6.98
N TYR A 60 -14.27 5.68 8.18
CA TYR A 60 -14.19 4.26 8.50
C TYR A 60 -15.42 3.47 8.07
N ASN A 61 -16.54 4.14 7.80
CA ASN A 61 -17.77 3.48 7.35
C ASN A 61 -17.65 2.97 5.91
N ASP A 62 -16.82 3.62 5.09
CA ASP A 62 -16.71 3.33 3.66
C ASP A 62 -15.36 2.73 3.26
N ILE A 63 -14.46 2.53 4.21
CA ILE A 63 -13.11 2.03 3.93
C ILE A 63 -13.14 0.54 3.54
N ASP A 64 -12.54 0.20 2.41
CA ASP A 64 -12.37 -1.16 1.92
C ASP A 64 -10.91 -1.60 1.83
N GLY A 65 -9.99 -0.70 2.05
CA GLY A 65 -8.58 -1.05 2.10
C GLY A 65 -7.64 0.13 2.30
N VAL A 66 -6.41 -0.21 2.64
CA VAL A 66 -5.29 0.72 2.76
C VAL A 66 -4.14 0.26 1.88
N VAL A 67 -3.41 1.23 1.33
CA VAL A 67 -2.20 1.01 0.54
C VAL A 67 -1.07 1.86 1.14
N LEU A 68 0.02 1.20 1.51
CA LEU A 68 1.17 1.81 2.14
C LEU A 68 2.40 1.71 1.22
N PRO A 69 2.80 2.80 0.54
CA PRO A 69 4.07 2.85 -0.18
C PRO A 69 5.25 2.85 0.78
N GLY A 70 6.40 2.38 0.32
CA GLY A 70 7.64 2.41 1.07
C GLY A 70 8.41 3.71 0.87
N GLY A 71 9.72 3.60 0.85
CA GLY A 71 10.65 4.74 0.86
C GLY A 71 11.03 5.16 2.26
N MET A 72 12.18 5.84 2.37
CA MET A 72 12.69 6.38 3.62
C MET A 72 12.90 7.90 3.50
N PRO A 73 12.53 8.69 4.50
CA PRO A 73 11.95 8.31 5.80
C PRO A 73 10.43 8.08 5.79
N GLY A 74 9.80 7.96 4.61
CA GLY A 74 8.35 7.81 4.47
C GLY A 74 7.78 6.69 5.35
N THR A 75 8.39 5.51 5.32
CA THR A 75 7.94 4.36 6.13
C THR A 75 8.02 4.65 7.63
N ILE A 76 9.08 5.33 8.09
CA ILE A 76 9.21 5.72 9.49
C ILE A 76 8.09 6.70 9.87
N ASN A 77 7.77 7.64 8.99
CA ASN A 77 6.69 8.60 9.21
C ASN A 77 5.31 7.92 9.22
N LEU A 78 5.11 6.88 8.42
CA LEU A 78 3.89 6.06 8.49
C LEU A 78 3.79 5.32 9.83
N ILE A 79 4.88 4.71 10.30
CA ILE A 79 4.92 4.00 11.60
C ILE A 79 4.54 4.93 12.76
N LYS A 80 4.95 6.19 12.71
CA LYS A 80 4.66 7.19 13.75
C LYS A 80 3.23 7.73 13.72
N SER A 81 2.46 7.45 12.67
CA SER A 81 1.13 8.01 12.49
C SER A 81 0.05 7.16 13.14
N ASP A 82 -0.66 7.71 14.10
CA ASP A 82 -1.82 7.07 14.72
C ASP A 82 -2.94 6.81 13.70
N ALA A 83 -3.13 7.70 12.74
CA ALA A 83 -4.13 7.54 11.69
C ALA A 83 -3.83 6.33 10.80
N VAL A 84 -2.55 6.13 10.42
CA VAL A 84 -2.12 4.96 9.66
C VAL A 84 -2.33 3.68 10.47
N ALA A 85 -1.89 3.66 11.72
CA ALA A 85 -2.06 2.50 12.60
C ALA A 85 -3.53 2.13 12.77
N LYS A 86 -4.39 3.11 13.02
CA LYS A 86 -5.83 2.91 13.20
C LYS A 86 -6.51 2.38 11.93
N ALA A 87 -6.28 3.02 10.79
CA ALA A 87 -6.89 2.61 9.53
C ALA A 87 -6.42 1.22 9.09
N THR A 88 -5.12 0.94 9.23
CA THR A 88 -4.53 -0.34 8.85
C THR A 88 -5.06 -1.48 9.73
N THR A 89 -5.08 -1.29 11.04
CA THR A 89 -5.63 -2.27 11.99
C THR A 89 -7.11 -2.51 11.73
N TYR A 90 -7.89 -1.45 11.52
CA TYR A 90 -9.31 -1.58 11.20
C TYR A 90 -9.53 -2.41 9.94
N CYS A 91 -8.80 -2.12 8.86
CA CYS A 91 -8.90 -2.89 7.62
C CYS A 91 -8.59 -4.36 7.84
N PHE A 92 -7.49 -4.65 8.54
CA PHE A 92 -7.09 -6.03 8.81
C PHE A 92 -8.14 -6.79 9.63
N GLU A 93 -8.62 -6.20 10.74
CA GLU A 93 -9.60 -6.84 11.64
C GLU A 93 -10.97 -7.05 10.98
N ASN A 94 -11.30 -6.25 9.96
CA ASN A 94 -12.57 -6.36 9.23
C ASN A 94 -12.43 -7.04 7.86
N ASN A 95 -11.37 -7.80 7.64
CA ASN A 95 -11.10 -8.53 6.40
C ASN A 95 -11.08 -7.63 5.15
N LYS A 96 -10.68 -6.37 5.31
CA LYS A 96 -10.46 -5.43 4.22
C LYS A 96 -9.02 -5.56 3.71
N ILE A 97 -8.77 -5.05 2.52
CA ILE A 97 -7.43 -5.11 1.90
C ILE A 97 -6.42 -4.30 2.71
N THR A 98 -5.29 -4.94 3.00
CA THR A 98 -4.17 -4.33 3.69
C THR A 98 -2.92 -4.56 2.86
N ALA A 99 -2.48 -3.52 2.14
CA ALA A 99 -1.42 -3.63 1.16
C ALA A 99 -0.23 -2.73 1.52
N ALA A 100 0.99 -3.27 1.42
CA ALA A 100 2.22 -2.54 1.70
C ALA A 100 3.38 -3.03 0.83
N ILE A 101 4.28 -2.14 0.42
CA ILE A 101 5.38 -2.47 -0.49
C ILE A 101 6.73 -1.97 0.04
N CYS A 102 7.81 -2.66 -0.32
CA CYS A 102 9.20 -2.28 -0.07
C CYS A 102 9.53 -2.28 1.43
N ALA A 103 9.79 -1.12 2.04
CA ALA A 103 10.00 -1.00 3.47
C ALA A 103 8.67 -1.02 4.28
N ALA A 104 7.54 -0.67 3.65
CA ALA A 104 6.27 -0.50 4.33
C ALA A 104 5.62 -1.78 4.90
N PRO A 105 5.92 -3.00 4.45
CA PRO A 105 5.50 -4.20 5.18
C PRO A 105 5.96 -4.21 6.65
N SER A 106 7.02 -3.47 7.01
CA SER A 106 7.42 -3.28 8.41
C SER A 106 6.35 -2.58 9.25
N VAL A 107 5.53 -1.72 8.65
CA VAL A 107 4.36 -1.12 9.32
C VAL A 107 3.39 -2.22 9.76
N LEU A 108 3.11 -3.17 8.86
CA LEU A 108 2.24 -4.32 9.13
C LEU A 108 2.85 -5.24 10.19
N GLY A 109 4.15 -5.48 10.11
CA GLY A 109 4.89 -6.28 11.10
C GLY A 109 4.80 -5.67 12.49
N ASN A 110 5.00 -4.38 12.62
CA ASN A 110 4.91 -3.65 13.89
C ASN A 110 3.50 -3.69 14.50
N LEU A 111 2.47 -3.79 13.65
CA LEU A 111 1.08 -3.91 14.10
C LEU A 111 0.66 -5.36 14.41
N GLY A 112 1.54 -6.33 14.24
CA GLY A 112 1.25 -7.74 14.47
C GLY A 112 0.38 -8.41 13.40
N ILE A 113 0.17 -7.74 12.27
CA ILE A 113 -0.72 -8.18 11.18
C ILE A 113 -0.14 -9.36 10.41
N LEU A 114 1.18 -9.50 10.37
CA LEU A 114 1.86 -10.50 9.53
C LEU A 114 2.08 -11.86 10.21
N LYS A 115 1.67 -12.03 11.45
CA LYS A 115 1.84 -13.31 12.18
C LYS A 115 1.15 -14.46 11.46
N GLY A 116 1.92 -15.50 11.13
CA GLY A 116 1.43 -16.69 10.44
C GLY A 116 1.17 -16.49 8.94
N LYS A 117 1.52 -15.34 8.37
CA LYS A 117 1.31 -15.04 6.97
C LYS A 117 2.59 -15.13 6.15
N LYS A 118 2.43 -15.45 4.87
CA LYS A 118 3.48 -15.25 3.88
C LYS A 118 3.56 -13.77 3.53
N ALA A 119 4.77 -13.23 3.47
CA ALA A 119 4.99 -11.84 3.15
C ALA A 119 6.34 -11.63 2.45
N THR A 120 6.43 -10.54 1.71
CA THR A 120 7.68 -10.05 1.12
C THR A 120 7.91 -8.61 1.52
N CYS A 121 9.14 -8.15 1.37
CA CYS A 121 9.55 -6.77 1.60
C CYS A 121 10.86 -6.49 0.86
N PHE A 122 11.33 -5.25 0.93
CA PHE A 122 12.64 -4.91 0.44
C PHE A 122 13.74 -5.63 1.25
N PRO A 123 14.78 -6.18 0.60
CA PRO A 123 15.89 -6.86 1.30
C PRO A 123 16.50 -5.98 2.41
N GLY A 124 16.61 -6.54 3.60
CA GLY A 124 17.07 -5.84 4.79
C GLY A 124 15.98 -5.52 5.81
N PHE A 125 14.69 -5.62 5.43
CA PHE A 125 13.54 -5.38 6.32
C PHE A 125 12.89 -6.67 6.82
N GLU A 126 13.43 -7.84 6.50
CA GLU A 126 12.85 -9.14 6.83
C GLU A 126 12.61 -9.32 8.34
N LYS A 127 13.51 -8.77 9.16
CA LYS A 127 13.44 -8.86 10.62
C LYS A 127 12.28 -8.07 11.21
N GLU A 128 11.77 -7.08 10.47
CA GLU A 128 10.63 -6.27 10.88
C GLU A 128 9.28 -6.95 10.59
N LEU A 129 9.28 -8.08 9.87
CA LEU A 129 8.08 -8.85 9.53
C LEU A 129 7.81 -9.91 10.62
N GLU A 130 7.57 -9.48 11.84
CA GLU A 130 7.44 -10.38 13.00
C GLU A 130 6.38 -11.46 12.77
N GLY A 131 6.81 -12.71 12.89
CA GLY A 131 5.94 -13.88 12.77
C GLY A 131 5.56 -14.28 11.35
N ALA A 132 6.03 -13.55 10.33
CA ALA A 132 5.78 -13.88 8.92
C ALA A 132 6.74 -14.94 8.39
N THR A 133 6.30 -15.65 7.36
CA THR A 133 7.18 -16.43 6.48
C THR A 133 7.62 -15.51 5.34
N TYR A 134 8.86 -15.05 5.37
CA TYR A 134 9.42 -14.21 4.31
C TYR A 134 9.73 -15.05 3.06
N THR A 135 9.19 -14.64 1.91
CA THR A 135 9.27 -15.42 0.68
C THR A 135 10.24 -14.84 -0.35
N ALA A 136 10.65 -13.58 -0.20
CA ALA A 136 11.42 -12.81 -1.19
C ALA A 136 10.75 -12.73 -2.58
N ALA A 137 9.47 -13.06 -2.69
CA ALA A 137 8.72 -12.97 -3.94
C ALA A 137 8.54 -11.50 -4.37
N PRO A 138 8.37 -11.22 -5.68
CA PRO A 138 8.05 -9.86 -6.14
C PRO A 138 6.79 -9.29 -5.49
N VAL A 139 5.76 -10.13 -5.35
CA VAL A 139 4.51 -9.82 -4.66
C VAL A 139 4.04 -11.08 -3.93
N GLU A 140 3.50 -10.92 -2.73
CA GLU A 140 2.88 -11.99 -1.97
C GLU A 140 1.46 -11.61 -1.62
N VAL A 141 0.50 -12.52 -1.84
CA VAL A 141 -0.90 -12.35 -1.47
C VAL A 141 -1.27 -13.46 -0.49
N ASP A 142 -1.61 -13.09 0.72
CA ASP A 142 -2.06 -14.04 1.74
C ASP A 142 -3.35 -13.50 2.37
N GLY A 143 -4.48 -14.11 1.99
CA GLY A 143 -5.78 -13.60 2.37
C GLY A 143 -6.00 -12.18 1.82
N ASN A 144 -6.28 -11.23 2.70
CA ASN A 144 -6.46 -9.82 2.35
C ASN A 144 -5.19 -8.98 2.56
N VAL A 145 -4.07 -9.61 2.87
CA VAL A 145 -2.79 -8.94 3.02
C VAL A 145 -1.98 -9.11 1.73
N ILE A 146 -1.57 -7.98 1.16
CA ILE A 146 -0.78 -7.94 -0.08
C ILE A 146 0.52 -7.21 0.21
N THR A 147 1.65 -7.85 -0.04
CA THR A 147 2.96 -7.24 0.13
C THR A 147 3.74 -7.26 -1.17
N GLY A 148 4.57 -6.23 -1.40
CA GLY A 148 5.43 -6.09 -2.57
C GLY A 148 6.88 -5.86 -2.18
N LYS A 149 7.82 -6.25 -3.05
CA LYS A 149 9.25 -6.29 -2.72
C LYS A 149 9.93 -4.92 -2.82
N GLY A 150 9.59 -4.14 -3.81
CA GLY A 150 10.24 -2.86 -4.05
C GLY A 150 9.72 -2.14 -5.29
N ALA A 151 10.29 -0.98 -5.59
CA ALA A 151 9.83 -0.09 -6.67
C ALA A 151 9.72 -0.80 -8.04
N GLY A 152 10.66 -1.68 -8.36
CA GLY A 152 10.61 -2.46 -9.60
C GLY A 152 9.43 -3.44 -9.67
N CYS A 153 8.76 -3.71 -8.57
CA CYS A 153 7.59 -4.58 -8.47
C CYS A 153 6.27 -3.79 -8.33
N ALA A 154 6.29 -2.46 -8.42
CA ALA A 154 5.13 -1.61 -8.16
C ALA A 154 3.95 -1.91 -9.10
N ILE A 155 4.21 -2.22 -10.37
CA ILE A 155 3.17 -2.60 -11.33
C ILE A 155 2.54 -3.95 -10.96
N LEU A 156 3.36 -4.94 -10.62
CA LEU A 156 2.86 -6.25 -10.16
C LEU A 156 2.05 -6.13 -8.87
N PHE A 157 2.48 -5.24 -7.97
CA PHE A 157 1.78 -4.93 -6.73
C PHE A 157 0.40 -4.30 -7.01
N GLY A 158 0.35 -3.28 -7.86
CA GLY A 158 -0.90 -2.67 -8.31
C GLY A 158 -1.83 -3.67 -9.00
N LYS A 159 -1.27 -4.54 -9.85
CA LYS A 159 -2.02 -5.62 -10.49
C LYS A 159 -2.66 -6.55 -9.47
N ALA A 160 -1.89 -6.99 -8.47
CA ALA A 160 -2.39 -7.88 -7.42
C ALA A 160 -3.53 -7.23 -6.60
N ILE A 161 -3.44 -5.93 -6.33
CA ILE A 161 -4.52 -5.20 -5.65
C ILE A 161 -5.78 -5.18 -6.52
N VAL A 162 -5.68 -4.78 -7.79
CA VAL A 162 -6.83 -4.74 -8.69
C VAL A 162 -7.47 -6.12 -8.84
N GLU A 163 -6.65 -7.16 -8.99
CA GLU A 163 -7.13 -8.54 -9.09
C GLU A 163 -7.91 -8.97 -7.84
N LYS A 164 -7.37 -8.66 -6.66
CA LYS A 164 -7.99 -9.02 -5.38
C LYS A 164 -9.31 -8.26 -5.14
N VAL A 165 -9.37 -7.00 -5.56
CA VAL A 165 -10.56 -6.13 -5.36
C VAL A 165 -11.66 -6.44 -6.38
N LEU A 166 -11.29 -6.70 -7.62
CA LEU A 166 -12.23 -6.89 -8.73
C LEU A 166 -12.15 -8.29 -9.31
N SER A 167 -11.16 -8.53 -10.18
CA SER A 167 -10.96 -9.82 -10.86
C SER A 167 -9.62 -9.86 -11.60
N ALA A 168 -9.17 -11.07 -11.96
CA ALA A 168 -8.02 -11.26 -12.85
C ALA A 168 -8.24 -10.59 -14.22
N GLU A 169 -9.47 -10.65 -14.76
CA GLU A 169 -9.83 -10.02 -16.02
C GLU A 169 -9.64 -8.49 -15.96
N ALA A 170 -10.13 -7.84 -14.91
CA ALA A 170 -9.97 -6.40 -14.71
C ALA A 170 -8.48 -6.02 -14.57
N ALA A 171 -7.72 -6.77 -13.82
CA ALA A 171 -6.28 -6.54 -13.66
C ALA A 171 -5.52 -6.70 -14.98
N ASN A 172 -5.82 -7.75 -15.75
CA ASN A 172 -5.21 -7.98 -17.05
C ASN A 172 -5.59 -6.88 -18.06
N LYS A 173 -6.83 -6.38 -18.01
CA LYS A 173 -7.26 -5.26 -18.84
C LYS A 173 -6.45 -4.00 -18.53
N VAL A 174 -6.30 -3.65 -17.26
CA VAL A 174 -5.46 -2.50 -16.86
C VAL A 174 -4.03 -2.66 -17.36
N CYS A 175 -3.42 -3.81 -17.17
CA CYS A 175 -2.07 -4.09 -17.65
C CYS A 175 -1.96 -4.00 -19.19
N GLY A 176 -2.96 -4.49 -19.90
CA GLY A 176 -3.01 -4.38 -21.36
C GLY A 176 -3.11 -2.92 -21.84
N ASP A 177 -3.98 -2.13 -21.21
CA ASP A 177 -4.14 -0.70 -21.52
C ASP A 177 -2.87 0.10 -21.20
N MET A 178 -2.09 -0.33 -20.20
CA MET A 178 -0.81 0.27 -19.83
C MET A 178 0.39 -0.26 -20.64
N GLN A 179 0.17 -1.24 -21.51
CA GLN A 179 1.22 -1.90 -22.29
C GLN A 179 2.30 -2.53 -21.40
N CYS A 180 1.88 -3.16 -20.29
CA CYS A 180 2.81 -3.91 -19.45
C CYS A 180 3.41 -5.09 -20.22
N PRO A 181 4.72 -5.38 -20.04
CA PRO A 181 5.38 -6.50 -20.72
C PRO A 181 4.83 -7.87 -20.30
#